data_589ebcb3a9840880a519e7b55eb1a01f
#
_entry.id   589ebcb3a9840880a519e7b55eb1a01f
#
_cell.length_a   1.000
_cell.length_b   1.000
_cell.length_c   1.000
_cell.angle_alpha   90.00
_cell.angle_beta   90.00
_cell.angle_gamma   90.00
#
_symmetry.space_group_name_H-M   'P 1'
#
loop_
_entity.id
_entity.type
_entity.pdbx_description
1 polymer ?
#
loop_
_entity_poly.entity_id
_entity_poly.type
_entity_poly.pdbx_seq_one_letter_code
_entity_poly.pdbx_strand_id
1 'polypeptide(L)'
;MRSTLLRTMAADRVRVLIADDQRLFAEALEAILSTDGRISVVGRAGNGEAAVDLARDRQPDVVLMDIAMPVMDGIEATQAIREHVPDARVIVLTGSDAPHDVSRARAAGASGYVTKDQIAGDLVRAILDAAGR
;
A
#
# COMPACT_ATOMS: atom_id res chain seq x y z
N MET A 1 -13.56 -27.82 11.75
CA MET A 1 -14.57 -26.83 11.33
C MET A 1 -14.21 -25.42 11.80
N ARG A 2 -14.06 -25.22 13.10
CA ARG A 2 -13.70 -23.90 13.63
C ARG A 2 -12.38 -23.37 13.09
N SER A 3 -11.33 -24.18 13.11
CA SER A 3 -10.02 -23.73 12.65
C SER A 3 -10.02 -23.40 11.16
N THR A 4 -10.81 -24.12 10.36
CA THR A 4 -10.95 -23.82 8.94
C THR A 4 -11.66 -22.49 8.73
N LEU A 5 -12.74 -22.23 9.49
CA LEU A 5 -13.48 -20.99 9.40
C LEU A 5 -12.62 -19.78 9.83
N LEU A 6 -11.90 -19.92 10.95
CA LEU A 6 -11.00 -18.84 11.40
C LEU A 6 -9.88 -18.57 10.40
N ARG A 7 -9.34 -19.63 9.79
CA ARG A 7 -8.31 -19.50 8.76
C ARG A 7 -8.84 -18.77 7.54
N THR A 8 -10.07 -19.09 7.11
CA THR A 8 -10.72 -18.43 5.98
C THR A 8 -10.93 -16.94 6.28
N MET A 9 -11.40 -16.62 7.49
CA MET A 9 -11.61 -15.23 7.90
C MET A 9 -10.30 -14.44 7.91
N ALA A 10 -9.21 -15.04 8.42
CA ALA A 10 -7.89 -14.40 8.41
C ALA A 10 -7.39 -14.23 6.98
N ALA A 11 -7.60 -15.21 6.11
CA ALA A 11 -7.19 -15.15 4.71
C ALA A 11 -8.01 -14.13 3.91
N ASP A 12 -9.23 -13.79 4.38
CA ASP A 12 -10.06 -12.80 3.71
C ASP A 12 -9.65 -11.36 4.01
N ARG A 13 -8.79 -11.13 4.99
CA ARG A 13 -8.29 -9.80 5.26
C ARG A 13 -7.37 -9.35 4.14
N VAL A 14 -7.52 -8.09 3.76
CA VAL A 14 -6.60 -7.48 2.80
C VAL A 14 -5.29 -7.18 3.53
N ARG A 15 -4.20 -7.75 3.06
CA ARG A 15 -2.86 -7.58 3.66
C ARG A 15 -2.19 -6.38 3.03
N VAL A 16 -1.85 -5.41 3.86
CA VAL A 16 -1.37 -4.09 3.41
C VAL A 16 0.04 -3.84 3.92
N LEU A 17 0.92 -3.43 3.01
CA LEU A 17 2.25 -2.93 3.34
C LEU A 17 2.22 -1.40 3.23
N ILE A 18 2.77 -0.71 4.23
CA ILE A 18 2.88 0.76 4.22
C ILE A 18 4.33 1.14 3.94
N ALA A 19 4.56 1.96 2.93
CA ALA A 19 5.89 2.48 2.60
C ALA A 19 5.84 4.00 2.63
N ASP A 20 6.47 4.59 3.65
CA ASP A 20 6.52 6.04 3.87
C ASP A 20 7.70 6.35 4.77
N ASP A 21 8.53 7.33 4.41
CA ASP A 21 9.69 7.72 5.19
C ASP A 21 9.31 8.59 6.41
N GLN A 22 8.09 9.13 6.44
CA GLN A 22 7.59 9.89 7.57
C GLN A 22 7.00 8.94 8.60
N ARG A 23 7.80 8.62 9.61
CA ARG A 23 7.44 7.62 10.61
C ARG A 23 6.10 7.90 11.29
N LEU A 24 5.87 9.14 11.70
CA LEU A 24 4.63 9.49 12.41
C LEU A 24 3.42 9.33 11.49
N PHE A 25 3.56 9.67 10.22
CA PHE A 25 2.49 9.48 9.26
C PHE A 25 2.19 8.00 9.04
N ALA A 26 3.23 7.17 8.91
CA ALA A 26 3.05 5.72 8.76
C ALA A 26 2.38 5.10 9.98
N GLU A 27 2.75 5.55 11.19
CA GLU A 27 2.11 5.10 12.42
C GLU A 27 0.63 5.48 12.46
N ALA A 28 0.31 6.69 12.05
CA ALA A 28 -1.08 7.14 11.99
C ALA A 28 -1.90 6.34 10.97
N LEU A 29 -1.33 6.05 9.81
CA LEU A 29 -1.98 5.19 8.81
C LEU A 29 -2.25 3.80 9.38
N GLU A 30 -1.27 3.21 10.01
CA GLU A 30 -1.44 1.89 10.60
C GLU A 30 -2.55 1.89 11.64
N ALA A 31 -2.60 2.91 12.50
CA ALA A 31 -3.64 3.03 13.51
C ALA A 31 -5.03 3.13 12.88
N ILE A 32 -5.17 3.94 11.83
CA ILE A 32 -6.44 4.09 11.11
C ILE A 32 -6.87 2.78 10.48
N LEU A 33 -5.97 2.12 9.77
CA LEU A 33 -6.27 0.88 9.05
C LEU A 33 -6.57 -0.27 10.01
N SER A 34 -5.91 -0.29 11.16
CA SER A 34 -6.11 -1.36 12.15
C SER A 34 -7.48 -1.32 12.81
N THR A 35 -8.22 -0.22 12.68
CA THR A 35 -9.60 -0.17 13.18
C THR A 35 -10.59 -0.89 12.26
N ASP A 36 -10.18 -1.21 11.04
CA ASP A 36 -11.04 -1.92 10.08
C ASP A 36 -10.68 -3.41 10.05
N GLY A 37 -11.63 -4.24 10.45
CA GLY A 37 -11.39 -5.69 10.54
C GLY A 37 -11.16 -6.39 9.21
N ARG A 38 -11.36 -5.69 8.08
CA ARG A 38 -11.11 -6.24 6.75
C ARG A 38 -9.67 -6.07 6.29
N ILE A 39 -8.86 -5.32 7.05
CA ILE A 39 -7.51 -4.95 6.68
C ILE A 39 -6.52 -5.43 7.74
N SER A 40 -5.40 -5.95 7.30
CA SER A 40 -4.28 -6.35 8.17
C SER A 40 -3.01 -5.68 7.65
N VAL A 41 -2.38 -4.83 8.47
CA VAL A 41 -1.10 -4.22 8.12
C VAL A 41 0.00 -5.22 8.40
N VAL A 42 0.73 -5.62 7.36
CA VAL A 42 1.73 -6.70 7.48
C VAL A 42 3.17 -6.19 7.55
N GLY A 43 3.37 -4.89 7.41
CA GLY A 43 4.71 -4.32 7.53
C GLY A 43 4.75 -2.85 7.20
N ARG A 44 5.87 -2.21 7.56
CA ARG A 44 6.16 -0.82 7.23
C ARG A 44 7.58 -0.72 6.70
N ALA A 45 7.76 0.07 5.65
CA ALA A 45 9.05 0.36 5.07
C ALA A 45 9.28 1.86 5.07
N GLY A 46 10.51 2.29 5.33
CA GLY A 46 10.88 3.71 5.38
C GLY A 46 11.52 4.25 4.10
N ASN A 47 11.72 3.40 3.10
CA ASN A 47 12.22 3.81 1.79
C ASN A 47 11.79 2.79 0.73
N GLY A 48 12.02 3.13 -0.53
CA GLY A 48 11.57 2.29 -1.64
C GLY A 48 12.25 0.93 -1.71
N GLU A 49 13.55 0.87 -1.41
CA GLU A 49 14.28 -0.40 -1.42
C GLU A 49 13.74 -1.36 -0.36
N ALA A 50 13.53 -0.87 0.86
CA ALA A 50 12.92 -1.67 1.93
C ALA A 50 11.50 -2.10 1.57
N ALA A 51 10.75 -1.24 0.86
CA ALA A 51 9.40 -1.57 0.42
C ALA A 51 9.42 -2.74 -0.57
N VAL A 52 10.34 -2.73 -1.52
CA VAL A 52 10.47 -3.84 -2.49
C VAL A 52 10.84 -5.13 -1.77
N ASP A 53 11.81 -5.08 -0.85
CA ASP A 53 12.25 -6.26 -0.10
C ASP A 53 11.11 -6.84 0.75
N LEU A 54 10.38 -5.99 1.47
CA LEU A 54 9.25 -6.44 2.28
C LEU A 54 8.11 -6.97 1.41
N ALA A 55 7.85 -6.37 0.26
CA ALA A 55 6.82 -6.86 -0.64
C ALA A 55 7.15 -8.26 -1.14
N ARG A 56 8.40 -8.51 -1.46
CA ARG A 56 8.84 -9.84 -1.89
C ARG A 56 8.73 -10.86 -0.76
N ASP A 57 9.09 -10.47 0.46
CA ASP A 57 9.05 -11.36 1.63
C ASP A 57 7.62 -11.61 2.12
N ARG A 58 6.81 -10.57 2.23
CA ARG A 58 5.49 -10.65 2.85
C ARG A 58 4.35 -10.91 1.87
N GLN A 59 4.56 -10.69 0.58
CA GLN A 59 3.55 -10.89 -0.47
C GLN A 59 2.22 -10.22 -0.11
N PRO A 60 2.21 -8.88 0.05
CA PRO A 60 0.98 -8.17 0.41
C PRO A 60 0.00 -8.14 -0.76
N ASP A 61 -1.26 -7.92 -0.45
CA ASP A 61 -2.29 -7.70 -1.47
C ASP A 61 -2.23 -6.27 -2.02
N VAL A 62 -1.95 -5.31 -1.13
CA VAL A 62 -1.90 -3.88 -1.48
C VAL A 62 -0.69 -3.25 -0.80
N VAL A 63 0.01 -2.41 -1.54
CA VAL A 63 1.10 -1.58 -1.02
C VAL A 63 0.67 -0.12 -1.09
N LEU A 64 0.72 0.57 0.05
CA LEU A 64 0.54 2.01 0.09
C LEU A 64 1.92 2.63 -0.04
N MET A 65 2.17 3.35 -1.12
CA MET A 65 3.50 3.81 -1.49
C MET A 65 3.56 5.34 -1.53
N ASP A 66 4.30 5.94 -0.60
CA ASP A 66 4.61 7.37 -0.69
C ASP A 66 5.46 7.63 -1.93
N ILE A 67 5.12 8.65 -2.68
CA ILE A 67 5.83 8.98 -3.93
C ILE A 67 7.24 9.54 -3.64
N ALA A 68 7.41 10.26 -2.56
CA ALA A 68 8.66 10.95 -2.24
C ALA A 68 9.38 10.26 -1.07
N MET A 69 10.34 9.40 -1.38
CA MET A 69 11.13 8.68 -0.37
C MET A 69 12.62 8.71 -0.74
N PRO A 70 13.51 8.62 0.26
CA PRO A 70 14.95 8.55 -0.01
C PRO A 70 15.37 7.17 -0.52
N VAL A 71 16.57 7.05 -1.01
CA VAL A 71 17.22 5.86 -1.54
C VAL A 71 16.61 5.39 -2.85
N MET A 72 15.34 5.03 -2.82
CA MET A 72 14.56 4.68 -4.00
C MET A 72 13.19 5.31 -3.81
N ASP A 73 12.76 6.17 -4.72
CA ASP A 73 11.48 6.85 -4.60
C ASP A 73 10.30 5.90 -4.88
N GLY A 74 9.09 6.38 -4.60
CA GLY A 74 7.90 5.54 -4.73
C GLY A 74 7.58 5.12 -6.16
N ILE A 75 7.98 5.90 -7.16
CA ILE A 75 7.77 5.54 -8.56
C ILE A 75 8.68 4.38 -8.96
N GLU A 76 9.96 4.46 -8.64
CA GLU A 76 10.91 3.38 -8.90
C GLU A 76 10.51 2.10 -8.14
N ALA A 77 10.11 2.25 -6.88
CA ALA A 77 9.68 1.11 -6.06
C ALA A 77 8.41 0.47 -6.64
N THR A 78 7.47 1.27 -7.14
CA THR A 78 6.27 0.76 -7.79
C THR A 78 6.61 -0.10 -9.00
N GLN A 79 7.53 0.38 -9.85
CA GLN A 79 7.99 -0.40 -11.01
C GLN A 79 8.58 -1.73 -10.59
N ALA A 80 9.45 -1.72 -9.58
CA ALA A 80 10.12 -2.93 -9.10
C ALA A 80 9.12 -3.92 -8.50
N ILE A 81 8.14 -3.44 -7.73
CA ILE A 81 7.12 -4.31 -7.14
C ILE A 81 6.26 -4.91 -8.24
N ARG A 82 5.89 -4.14 -9.26
CA ARG A 82 5.10 -4.68 -10.38
C ARG A 82 5.85 -5.78 -11.12
N GLU A 83 7.15 -5.70 -11.20
CA GLU A 83 7.98 -6.75 -11.83
C GLU A 83 8.13 -7.99 -10.95
N HIS A 84 8.42 -7.80 -9.65
CA HIS A 84 8.80 -8.88 -8.75
C HIS A 84 7.64 -9.47 -7.95
N VAL A 85 6.57 -8.70 -7.76
CA VAL A 85 5.39 -9.13 -7.00
C VAL A 85 4.15 -8.73 -7.80
N PRO A 86 3.91 -9.38 -8.94
CA PRO A 86 2.86 -8.92 -9.88
C PRO A 86 1.44 -8.97 -9.31
N ASP A 87 1.20 -9.77 -8.30
CA ASP A 87 -0.12 -9.84 -7.67
C ASP A 87 -0.39 -8.71 -6.67
N ALA A 88 0.66 -8.00 -6.23
CA ALA A 88 0.48 -6.87 -5.33
C ALA A 88 -0.01 -5.65 -6.10
N ARG A 89 -1.03 -4.99 -5.57
CA ARG A 89 -1.54 -3.73 -6.13
C ARG A 89 -0.90 -2.58 -5.38
N VAL A 90 -0.47 -1.56 -6.12
CA VAL A 90 0.19 -0.40 -5.52
C VAL A 90 -0.75 0.80 -5.61
N ILE A 91 -1.03 1.42 -4.45
CA ILE A 91 -1.72 2.70 -4.37
C ILE A 91 -0.68 3.73 -3.96
N VAL A 92 -0.47 4.72 -4.80
CA VAL A 92 0.50 5.78 -4.53
C VAL A 92 -0.14 6.83 -3.63
N LEU A 93 0.57 7.19 -2.56
CA LEU A 93 0.19 8.28 -1.68
C LEU A 93 0.99 9.51 -2.09
N THR A 94 0.31 10.63 -2.28
CA THR A 94 0.97 11.85 -2.74
C THR A 94 0.44 13.06 -1.96
N GLY A 95 1.31 14.04 -1.73
CA GLY A 95 0.91 15.32 -1.15
C GLY A 95 0.19 16.22 -2.15
N SER A 96 0.13 15.82 -3.41
CA SER A 96 -0.41 16.63 -4.49
C SER A 96 -1.12 15.76 -5.52
N ASP A 97 -2.22 16.28 -6.09
CA ASP A 97 -2.91 15.63 -7.20
C ASP A 97 -2.46 16.17 -8.56
N ALA A 98 -1.28 16.75 -8.63
CA ALA A 98 -0.72 17.31 -9.86
C ALA A 98 -0.75 16.25 -10.98
N PRO A 99 -1.22 16.61 -12.19
CA PRO A 99 -1.35 15.65 -13.29
C PRO A 99 -0.04 14.91 -13.61
N HIS A 100 1.09 15.56 -13.44
CA HIS A 100 2.39 14.94 -13.69
C HIS A 100 2.66 13.76 -12.75
N ASP A 101 2.39 13.94 -11.45
CA ASP A 101 2.59 12.88 -10.47
C ASP A 101 1.63 11.73 -10.67
N VAL A 102 0.37 12.02 -11.02
CA VAL A 102 -0.63 11.01 -11.33
C VAL A 102 -0.21 10.20 -12.56
N SER A 103 0.26 10.88 -13.61
CA SER A 103 0.72 10.21 -14.82
C SER A 103 1.93 9.31 -14.57
N ARG A 104 2.89 9.77 -13.77
CA ARG A 104 4.06 8.99 -13.43
C ARG A 104 3.68 7.73 -12.64
N ALA A 105 2.78 7.87 -11.69
CA ALA A 105 2.32 6.74 -10.89
C ALA A 105 1.64 5.68 -11.77
N ARG A 106 0.77 6.10 -12.67
CA ARG A 106 0.10 5.19 -13.59
C ARG A 106 1.06 4.51 -14.54
N ALA A 107 2.01 5.26 -15.09
CA ALA A 107 3.01 4.72 -16.01
C ALA A 107 3.88 3.67 -15.30
N ALA A 108 4.12 3.83 -14.01
CA ALA A 108 4.88 2.86 -13.21
C ALA A 108 4.07 1.61 -12.87
N GLY A 109 2.78 1.60 -13.11
CA GLY A 109 1.91 0.46 -12.87
C GLY A 109 1.08 0.54 -11.60
N ALA A 110 0.95 1.73 -10.99
CA ALA A 110 0.08 1.91 -9.83
C ALA A 110 -1.38 1.65 -10.21
N SER A 111 -2.10 0.99 -9.31
CA SER A 111 -3.53 0.71 -9.47
C SER A 111 -4.39 1.93 -9.13
N GLY A 112 -3.85 2.85 -8.35
CA GLY A 112 -4.56 4.06 -7.96
C GLY A 112 -3.64 5.02 -7.24
N TYR A 113 -4.18 6.17 -6.88
CA TYR A 113 -3.48 7.14 -6.04
C TYR A 113 -4.48 7.78 -5.07
N VAL A 114 -3.98 8.22 -3.94
CA VAL A 114 -4.77 8.95 -2.94
C VAL A 114 -3.91 10.11 -2.46
N THR A 115 -4.48 11.31 -2.43
CA THR A 115 -3.78 12.45 -1.86
C THR A 115 -3.84 12.37 -0.33
N LYS A 116 -2.78 12.83 0.33
CA LYS A 116 -2.66 12.70 1.79
C LYS A 116 -3.75 13.44 2.55
N ASP A 117 -4.36 14.46 1.95
CA ASP A 117 -5.48 15.19 2.56
C ASP A 117 -6.83 14.45 2.44
N GLN A 118 -6.91 13.43 1.60
CA GLN A 118 -8.13 12.65 1.37
C GLN A 118 -8.14 11.28 2.04
N ILE A 119 -7.10 10.98 2.81
CA ILE A 119 -6.93 9.64 3.40
C ILE A 119 -8.10 9.22 4.27
N ALA A 120 -8.60 10.13 5.11
CA ALA A 120 -9.67 9.78 6.06
C ALA A 120 -10.97 9.33 5.37
N GLY A 121 -11.23 9.84 4.15
CA GLY A 121 -12.47 9.52 3.44
C GLY A 121 -12.32 8.41 2.40
N ASP A 122 -11.15 8.30 1.76
CA ASP A 122 -11.03 7.52 0.53
C ASP A 122 -10.10 6.33 0.62
N LEU A 123 -9.20 6.28 1.61
CA LEU A 123 -8.13 5.28 1.61
C LEU A 123 -8.65 3.85 1.77
N VAL A 124 -9.52 3.62 2.73
CA VAL A 124 -10.04 2.26 2.98
C VAL A 124 -10.76 1.74 1.74
N ARG A 125 -11.59 2.58 1.12
CA ARG A 125 -12.28 2.20 -0.11
C ARG A 125 -11.30 1.89 -1.24
N ALA A 126 -10.28 2.72 -1.40
CA ALA A 126 -9.27 2.52 -2.43
C ALA A 126 -8.54 1.18 -2.23
N ILE A 127 -8.22 0.85 -0.99
CA ILE A 127 -7.57 -0.43 -0.65
C ILE A 127 -8.47 -1.61 -1.01
N LEU A 128 -9.72 -1.56 -0.59
CA LEU A 128 -10.67 -2.65 -0.84
C LEU A 128 -10.92 -2.82 -2.34
N ASP A 129 -11.09 -1.72 -3.06
CA ASP A 129 -11.30 -1.75 -4.51
C ASP A 129 -10.07 -2.35 -5.22
N ALA A 130 -8.87 -1.94 -4.85
CA ALA A 130 -7.64 -2.46 -5.44
C ALA A 130 -7.48 -3.96 -5.19
N ALA A 131 -7.92 -4.44 -4.05
CA ALA A 131 -7.87 -5.86 -3.68
C ALA A 131 -9.03 -6.66 -4.27
N GLY A 132 -9.94 -6.04 -5.00
CA GLY A 132 -11.09 -6.72 -5.58
C GLY A 132 -12.24 -6.99 -4.61
N ARG A 133 -12.34 -6.18 -3.58
CA ARG A 133 -13.34 -6.37 -2.52
C ARG A 133 -14.55 -5.43 -2.65
#